data_4a04e5684d070aceb2ccb26ecc042b64
#
_entry.id   4a04e5684d070aceb2ccb26ecc042b64
#
_cell.length_a   1.000
_cell.length_b   1.000
_cell.length_c   1.000
_cell.angle_alpha   90.00
_cell.angle_beta   90.00
_cell.angle_gamma   90.00
#
_symmetry.space_group_name_H-M   'P 1'
#
loop_
_entity.id
_entity.type
_entity.pdbx_description
1 polymer ?
#
loop_
_entity_poly.entity_id
_entity_poly.type
_entity_poly.pdbx_seq_one_letter_code
_entity_poly.pdbx_strand_id
1 'polypeptide(L)'
;VSASAMQSGALIRPRARAAGKRSHLILALLAIIVALCVAMPALAQNFPAPAQPAVQGAPAAPAPGVGDAVDRALGQLSRGDAGAQGNNGSMSLSLQVLIIMGLLTVLPGIVLMMTSFTRIIIVLSILRQAMGLQQTPPNQVLIGLSLFLSFFIMAPAINQINTTAIQPYSQGRINGTQLIQTAAAPLHAFMSKQTRVKDVTMFAQMAKSGPYATPNDIPYSVLLPAFVTSELKTAFQIGFLLFLPFIVIDLVVATVLMALGMAMLSPTIISLPFKLLLFVLVDGWALTMGSLANSFAT
;
A
#
# COMPACT_ATOMS: atom_id res chain seq x y z
N VAL A 1 -40.25 -39.00 52.17
CA VAL A 1 -38.95 -39.11 52.80
C VAL A 1 -37.91 -38.59 51.83
N SER A 2 -37.58 -37.30 52.00
CA SER A 2 -36.25 -36.69 52.23
C SER A 2 -35.21 -36.96 51.12
N ALA A 3 -34.88 -36.00 50.30
CA ALA A 3 -34.03 -34.82 50.43
C ALA A 3 -32.55 -35.15 50.15
N SER A 4 -31.96 -34.58 49.26
CA SER A 4 -30.93 -33.57 49.39
C SER A 4 -30.21 -33.34 48.05
N ALA A 5 -30.44 -32.18 47.52
CA ALA A 5 -29.63 -31.61 46.48
C ALA A 5 -28.26 -31.22 47.05
N MET A 6 -27.20 -31.49 46.34
CA MET A 6 -25.91 -30.84 46.59
C MET A 6 -25.39 -30.23 45.30
N GLN A 7 -25.53 -28.92 45.23
CA GLN A 7 -24.99 -28.04 44.23
C GLN A 7 -23.45 -28.11 44.27
N SER A 8 -22.84 -28.36 43.12
CA SER A 8 -21.43 -28.10 42.91
C SER A 8 -21.30 -27.03 41.82
N GLY A 9 -21.22 -25.79 42.26
CA GLY A 9 -20.92 -24.64 41.42
C GLY A 9 -19.46 -24.64 41.02
N ALA A 10 -19.16 -25.01 39.81
CA ALA A 10 -17.85 -24.80 39.21
C ALA A 10 -17.74 -23.35 38.76
N LEU A 11 -17.00 -22.56 39.52
CA LEU A 11 -16.58 -21.21 39.21
C LEU A 11 -15.71 -21.21 37.91
N ILE A 12 -16.30 -20.75 36.82
CA ILE A 12 -15.56 -20.39 35.58
C ILE A 12 -14.76 -19.13 35.88
N ARG A 13 -13.48 -19.28 36.17
CA ARG A 13 -12.54 -18.16 36.23
C ARG A 13 -12.28 -17.62 34.80
N PRO A 14 -12.48 -16.32 34.52
CA PRO A 14 -12.11 -15.75 33.22
C PRO A 14 -10.59 -15.72 33.12
N ARG A 15 -10.08 -16.39 32.10
CA ARG A 15 -8.68 -16.37 31.71
C ARG A 15 -8.42 -15.06 30.92
N ALA A 16 -8.38 -13.95 31.66
CA ALA A 16 -7.93 -12.66 31.13
C ALA A 16 -6.44 -12.49 31.44
N ARG A 17 -5.71 -12.00 30.43
CA ARG A 17 -4.34 -11.48 30.44
C ARG A 17 -3.28 -12.31 29.72
N ALA A 18 -3.37 -12.35 28.38
CA ALA A 18 -2.18 -12.43 27.51
C ALA A 18 -2.33 -11.70 26.17
N ALA A 19 -3.47 -11.00 25.93
CA ALA A 19 -3.73 -10.29 24.65
C ALA A 19 -3.11 -8.88 24.59
N GLY A 20 -2.74 -8.26 25.72
CA GLY A 20 -2.38 -6.83 25.75
C GLY A 20 -1.03 -6.46 25.15
N LYS A 21 -0.01 -7.32 25.18
CA LYS A 21 1.32 -6.97 24.63
C LYS A 21 1.44 -7.14 23.10
N ARG A 22 0.59 -7.96 22.51
CA ARG A 22 0.64 -8.27 21.06
C ARG A 22 -0.07 -7.22 20.20
N SER A 23 -1.13 -6.59 20.73
CA SER A 23 -1.85 -5.51 20.06
C SER A 23 -1.01 -4.22 19.96
N HIS A 24 -0.19 -3.93 20.97
CA HIS A 24 0.66 -2.73 20.96
C HIS A 24 1.79 -2.79 19.93
N LEU A 25 2.34 -3.97 19.63
CA LEU A 25 3.37 -4.14 18.60
C LEU A 25 2.80 -3.95 17.18
N ILE A 26 1.62 -4.50 16.93
CA ILE A 26 0.92 -4.34 15.65
C ILE A 26 0.49 -2.87 15.47
N LEU A 27 -0.03 -2.24 16.52
CA LEU A 27 -0.39 -0.83 16.52
C LEU A 27 0.85 0.08 16.34
N ALA A 28 1.98 -0.26 16.96
CA ALA A 28 3.22 0.49 16.80
C ALA A 28 3.78 0.36 15.37
N LEU A 29 3.73 -0.84 14.77
CA LEU A 29 4.16 -1.05 13.39
C LEU A 29 3.24 -0.33 12.41
N LEU A 30 1.94 -0.36 12.66
CA LEU A 30 0.94 0.37 11.87
C LEU A 30 1.12 1.90 12.01
N ALA A 31 1.39 2.38 13.22
CA ALA A 31 1.68 3.80 13.47
C ALA A 31 2.97 4.27 12.79
N ILE A 32 4.01 3.42 12.75
CA ILE A 32 5.26 3.72 12.04
C ILE A 32 5.04 3.78 10.53
N ILE A 33 4.27 2.84 9.96
CA ILE A 33 3.95 2.83 8.53
C ILE A 33 3.09 4.06 8.16
N VAL A 34 2.09 4.39 8.98
CA VAL A 34 1.25 5.57 8.79
C VAL A 34 2.07 6.85 8.94
N ALA A 35 2.96 6.93 9.94
CA ALA A 35 3.85 8.06 10.14
C ALA A 35 4.83 8.24 8.96
N LEU A 36 5.37 7.15 8.40
CA LEU A 36 6.21 7.21 7.20
C LEU A 36 5.42 7.68 5.97
N CYS A 37 4.19 7.22 5.78
CA CYS A 37 3.34 7.64 4.66
C CYS A 37 2.86 9.09 4.78
N VAL A 38 2.68 9.61 5.99
CA VAL A 38 2.27 11.01 6.24
C VAL A 38 3.46 11.97 6.16
N ALA A 39 4.67 11.51 6.51
CA ALA A 39 5.88 12.35 6.47
C ALA A 39 6.40 12.59 5.03
N MET A 40 6.10 11.73 4.06
CA MET A 40 6.56 11.91 2.67
C MET A 40 6.06 13.18 1.98
N PRO A 41 4.80 13.65 2.12
CA PRO A 41 4.38 14.90 1.49
C PRO A 41 4.95 16.14 2.17
N ALA A 42 5.33 16.08 3.44
CA ALA A 42 5.93 17.22 4.14
C ALA A 42 7.37 17.51 3.68
N LEU A 43 8.10 16.52 3.21
CA LEU A 43 9.44 16.68 2.64
C LEU A 43 9.42 17.23 1.21
N ALA A 44 8.30 17.08 0.48
CA ALA A 44 8.16 17.60 -0.88
C ALA A 44 7.84 19.10 -0.94
N GLN A 45 7.45 19.73 0.16
CA GLN A 45 7.08 21.16 0.21
C GLN A 45 8.23 22.11 0.51
N ASN A 46 9.43 21.61 0.79
CA ASN A 46 10.62 22.42 1.12
C ASN A 46 11.64 22.52 -0.02
N PHE A 47 11.19 22.56 -1.29
CA PHE A 47 12.05 23.03 -2.36
C PHE A 47 12.03 24.55 -2.35
N PRO A 48 13.18 25.24 -2.04
CA PRO A 48 13.25 26.69 -2.13
C PRO A 48 13.04 27.13 -3.57
N ALA A 49 12.19 28.14 -3.76
CA ALA A 49 12.03 28.83 -5.03
C ALA A 49 13.40 29.37 -5.53
N PRO A 50 13.63 29.46 -6.86
CA PRO A 50 14.90 29.92 -7.39
C PRO A 50 15.20 31.33 -6.90
N ALA A 51 16.32 31.47 -6.18
CA ALA A 51 16.79 32.74 -5.61
C ALA A 51 17.14 33.73 -6.70
N GLN A 52 16.58 34.94 -6.59
CA GLN A 52 17.02 36.11 -7.32
C GLN A 52 18.47 36.50 -6.88
N PRO A 53 19.31 37.01 -7.78
CA PRO A 53 20.68 37.34 -7.42
C PRO A 53 20.74 38.54 -6.43
N ALA A 54 21.14 38.29 -5.22
CA ALA A 54 21.43 39.30 -4.22
C ALA A 54 22.92 39.64 -4.19
N VAL A 55 23.14 40.94 -4.15
CA VAL A 55 24.40 41.67 -4.09
C VAL A 55 25.29 41.21 -2.94
N GLN A 56 26.60 41.23 -3.19
CA GLN A 56 27.72 40.87 -2.32
C GLN A 56 27.71 41.58 -0.98
N GLY A 57 27.89 40.78 0.09
CA GLY A 57 28.25 41.27 1.42
C GLY A 57 28.81 40.11 2.25
N ALA A 58 30.08 40.22 2.61
CA ALA A 58 30.93 39.56 3.60
C ALA A 58 30.66 38.05 3.97
N PRO A 59 31.71 37.21 4.13
CA PRO A 59 31.57 35.76 4.33
C PRO A 59 31.17 35.43 5.77
N ALA A 60 29.90 35.01 5.93
CA ALA A 60 29.47 34.27 7.12
C ALA A 60 29.84 32.79 6.96
N ALA A 61 30.42 32.19 7.99
CA ALA A 61 30.77 30.77 8.02
C ALA A 61 29.53 29.91 7.67
N PRO A 62 29.67 28.88 6.81
CA PRO A 62 28.55 28.05 6.40
C PRO A 62 28.02 27.26 7.60
N ALA A 63 26.71 27.32 7.81
CA ALA A 63 26.02 26.44 8.73
C ALA A 63 26.21 24.98 8.27
N PRO A 64 26.45 24.02 9.19
CA PRO A 64 26.68 22.63 8.82
C PRO A 64 25.48 22.08 8.06
N GLY A 65 25.68 21.75 6.79
CA GLY A 65 24.67 21.16 5.92
C GLY A 65 24.30 19.74 6.36
N VAL A 66 23.15 19.26 5.91
CA VAL A 66 22.70 17.89 6.16
C VAL A 66 23.76 16.87 5.67
N GLY A 67 24.57 17.21 4.66
CA GLY A 67 25.73 16.44 4.22
C GLY A 67 26.78 16.23 5.31
N ASP A 68 27.13 17.30 6.05
CA ASP A 68 28.10 17.22 7.14
C ASP A 68 27.60 16.40 8.35
N ALA A 69 26.31 16.38 8.59
CA ALA A 69 25.68 15.55 9.63
C ALA A 69 25.70 14.05 9.23
N VAL A 70 25.45 13.76 7.97
CA VAL A 70 25.55 12.39 7.41
C VAL A 70 26.99 11.92 7.40
N ASP A 71 27.95 12.73 6.97
CA ASP A 71 29.38 12.37 6.96
C ASP A 71 29.94 12.17 8.39
N ARG A 72 29.46 12.94 9.39
CA ARG A 72 29.83 12.69 10.79
C ARG A 72 29.25 11.40 11.34
N ALA A 73 27.98 11.07 11.01
CA ALA A 73 27.35 9.82 11.40
C ALA A 73 28.03 8.61 10.72
N LEU A 74 28.40 8.73 9.45
CA LEU A 74 29.16 7.73 8.70
C LEU A 74 30.59 7.57 9.22
N GLY A 75 31.25 8.68 9.58
CA GLY A 75 32.58 8.65 10.19
C GLY A 75 32.60 7.99 11.58
N GLN A 76 31.52 8.08 12.34
CA GLN A 76 31.38 7.37 13.62
C GLN A 76 31.17 5.87 13.45
N LEU A 77 30.38 5.45 12.44
CA LEU A 77 30.21 4.04 12.09
C LEU A 77 31.50 3.40 11.53
N SER A 78 32.28 4.19 10.77
CA SER A 78 33.58 3.74 10.22
C SER A 78 34.68 3.55 11.30
N ARG A 79 34.59 4.27 12.42
CA ARG A 79 35.56 4.14 13.53
C ARG A 79 35.29 2.94 14.45
N GLY A 80 34.11 2.32 14.38
CA GLY A 80 33.75 1.14 15.17
C GLY A 80 34.38 -0.18 14.70
N ASP A 81 34.97 -0.22 13.50
CA ASP A 81 35.41 -1.47 12.89
C ASP A 81 36.89 -1.45 12.41
N ALA A 82 37.76 -0.82 13.17
CA ALA A 82 39.19 -0.83 12.89
C ALA A 82 39.89 -2.10 13.41
N GLY A 83 39.33 -3.28 13.14
CA GLY A 83 39.87 -4.54 13.66
C GLY A 83 39.81 -5.77 12.73
N ALA A 84 39.41 -5.65 11.47
CA ALA A 84 39.40 -6.80 10.56
C ALA A 84 40.12 -6.49 9.24
N GLN A 85 41.38 -6.79 9.21
CA GLN A 85 42.21 -6.91 8.02
C GLN A 85 41.80 -8.17 7.25
N GLY A 86 41.02 -8.00 6.17
CA GLY A 86 40.61 -9.07 5.25
C GLY A 86 40.36 -8.49 3.88
N ASN A 87 41.36 -8.61 3.01
CA ASN A 87 41.37 -8.19 1.62
C ASN A 87 40.42 -9.05 0.78
N ASN A 88 39.16 -8.61 0.57
CA ASN A 88 38.30 -9.06 -0.51
C ASN A 88 37.32 -7.91 -0.82
N GLY A 89 37.37 -7.36 -2.04
CA GLY A 89 36.48 -6.40 -2.71
C GLY A 89 35.28 -5.82 -1.95
N SER A 90 35.48 -5.30 -0.75
CA SER A 90 34.42 -4.66 0.03
C SER A 90 34.08 -3.34 -0.63
N MET A 91 32.84 -3.24 -1.11
CA MET A 91 32.27 -1.96 -1.52
C MET A 91 32.53 -0.94 -0.41
N SER A 92 32.97 0.27 -0.79
CA SER A 92 33.21 1.34 0.18
C SER A 92 31.98 1.47 1.09
N LEU A 93 32.18 1.65 2.39
CA LEU A 93 31.11 1.75 3.39
C LEU A 93 30.05 2.78 2.98
N SER A 94 30.49 3.87 2.35
CA SER A 94 29.61 4.92 1.80
C SER A 94 28.65 4.38 0.73
N LEU A 95 29.13 3.52 -0.16
CA LEU A 95 28.30 2.91 -1.21
C LEU A 95 27.32 1.91 -0.62
N GLN A 96 27.74 1.13 0.38
CA GLN A 96 26.85 0.20 1.09
C GLN A 96 25.70 0.93 1.80
N VAL A 97 26.00 2.02 2.51
CA VAL A 97 25.00 2.85 3.17
C VAL A 97 24.04 3.50 2.16
N LEU A 98 24.58 4.00 1.03
CA LEU A 98 23.77 4.57 -0.04
C LEU A 98 22.77 3.54 -0.62
N ILE A 99 23.25 2.31 -0.86
CA ILE A 99 22.39 1.22 -1.35
C ILE A 99 21.32 0.85 -0.32
N ILE A 100 21.69 0.74 0.96
CA ILE A 100 20.74 0.41 2.03
C ILE A 100 19.67 1.50 2.17
N MET A 101 20.07 2.78 2.17
CA MET A 101 19.14 3.90 2.23
C MET A 101 18.23 3.95 1.00
N GLY A 102 18.77 3.74 -0.18
CA GLY A 102 17.97 3.66 -1.42
C GLY A 102 16.97 2.51 -1.38
N LEU A 103 17.41 1.32 -0.94
CA LEU A 103 16.54 0.17 -0.78
C LEU A 103 15.43 0.42 0.25
N LEU A 104 15.76 1.00 1.39
CA LEU A 104 14.82 1.32 2.47
C LEU A 104 13.74 2.30 2.00
N THR A 105 14.07 3.22 1.08
CA THR A 105 13.13 4.20 0.53
C THR A 105 12.16 3.56 -0.47
N VAL A 106 12.61 2.61 -1.29
CA VAL A 106 11.82 1.99 -2.36
C VAL A 106 11.00 0.80 -1.87
N LEU A 107 11.52 0.07 -0.88
CA LEU A 107 10.93 -1.18 -0.37
C LEU A 107 9.47 -1.05 0.07
N PRO A 108 9.02 -0.02 0.82
CA PRO A 108 7.62 0.13 1.19
C PRO A 108 6.69 0.24 -0.02
N GLY A 109 7.11 0.95 -1.07
CA GLY A 109 6.35 1.08 -2.32
C GLY A 109 6.17 -0.27 -3.02
N ILE A 110 7.23 -1.08 -3.11
CA ILE A 110 7.16 -2.43 -3.68
C ILE A 110 6.21 -3.31 -2.88
N VAL A 111 6.31 -3.29 -1.54
CA VAL A 111 5.43 -4.09 -0.67
C VAL A 111 3.97 -3.69 -0.87
N LEU A 112 3.65 -2.40 -0.95
CA LEU A 112 2.28 -1.94 -1.23
C LEU A 112 1.78 -2.44 -2.61
N MET A 113 2.65 -2.45 -3.63
CA MET A 113 2.32 -2.98 -4.95
C MET A 113 2.04 -4.49 -4.95
N MET A 114 2.57 -5.25 -3.98
CA MET A 114 2.30 -6.69 -3.81
C MET A 114 0.99 -6.98 -3.08
N THR A 115 0.25 -5.96 -2.66
CA THR A 115 -1.02 -6.06 -1.93
C THR A 115 -2.21 -5.67 -2.80
N SER A 116 -3.41 -5.74 -2.22
CA SER A 116 -4.65 -5.26 -2.84
C SER A 116 -4.72 -3.73 -3.01
N PHE A 117 -3.78 -2.97 -2.44
CA PHE A 117 -3.76 -1.51 -2.43
C PHE A 117 -3.89 -0.89 -3.82
N THR A 118 -3.15 -1.42 -4.81
CA THR A 118 -3.12 -0.87 -6.18
C THR A 118 -4.49 -0.88 -6.83
N ARG A 119 -5.25 -1.99 -6.75
CA ARG A 119 -6.61 -2.08 -7.31
C ARG A 119 -7.54 -1.08 -6.64
N ILE A 120 -7.50 -1.02 -5.31
CA ILE A 120 -8.41 -0.20 -4.52
C ILE A 120 -8.21 1.29 -4.81
N ILE A 121 -6.97 1.78 -4.76
CA ILE A 121 -6.68 3.21 -4.97
C ILE A 121 -7.07 3.67 -6.38
N ILE A 122 -6.88 2.83 -7.40
CA ILE A 122 -7.25 3.14 -8.77
C ILE A 122 -8.77 3.21 -8.92
N VAL A 123 -9.51 2.21 -8.40
CA VAL A 123 -10.97 2.19 -8.47
C VAL A 123 -11.57 3.39 -7.74
N LEU A 124 -11.08 3.73 -6.54
CA LEU A 124 -11.53 4.91 -5.81
C LEU A 124 -11.21 6.23 -6.53
N SER A 125 -10.06 6.29 -7.21
CA SER A 125 -9.69 7.45 -8.03
C SER A 125 -10.62 7.59 -9.24
N ILE A 126 -10.96 6.49 -9.92
CA ILE A 126 -11.91 6.47 -11.03
C ILE A 126 -13.32 6.86 -10.54
N LEU A 127 -13.76 6.34 -9.38
CA LEU A 127 -15.06 6.70 -8.79
C LEU A 127 -15.15 8.21 -8.52
N ARG A 128 -14.11 8.83 -7.95
CA ARG A 128 -14.05 10.27 -7.75
C ARG A 128 -14.20 11.04 -9.05
N GLN A 129 -13.49 10.59 -10.10
CA GLN A 129 -13.59 11.21 -11.43
C GLN A 129 -14.99 11.03 -12.06
N ALA A 130 -15.60 9.84 -11.90
CA ALA A 130 -16.92 9.53 -12.40
C ALA A 130 -18.00 10.47 -11.83
N MET A 131 -17.89 10.77 -10.53
CA MET A 131 -18.78 11.73 -9.86
C MET A 131 -18.57 13.19 -10.31
N GLY A 132 -17.54 13.50 -11.10
CA GLY A 132 -17.21 14.87 -11.51
C GLY A 132 -16.49 15.69 -10.44
N LEU A 133 -16.03 15.05 -9.37
CA LEU A 133 -15.33 15.71 -8.25
C LEU A 133 -13.84 15.81 -8.56
N GLN A 134 -13.34 17.04 -8.72
CA GLN A 134 -11.93 17.25 -9.09
C GLN A 134 -10.95 17.10 -7.91
N GLN A 135 -11.35 17.56 -6.71
CA GLN A 135 -10.45 17.59 -5.54
C GLN A 135 -11.06 16.98 -4.26
N THR A 136 -12.33 16.61 -4.26
CA THR A 136 -13.03 16.06 -3.09
C THR A 136 -13.45 14.62 -3.36
N PRO A 137 -13.17 13.63 -2.49
CA PRO A 137 -12.30 13.72 -1.30
C PRO A 137 -10.82 13.94 -1.66
N PRO A 138 -9.99 14.56 -0.77
CA PRO A 138 -8.56 14.74 -0.99
C PRO A 138 -7.82 13.42 -1.20
N ASN A 139 -6.68 13.44 -1.91
CA ASN A 139 -5.89 12.23 -2.18
C ASN A 139 -5.50 11.47 -0.90
N GLN A 140 -5.20 12.20 0.18
CA GLN A 140 -4.83 11.57 1.46
C GLN A 140 -5.96 10.71 2.03
N VAL A 141 -7.23 11.14 1.87
CA VAL A 141 -8.40 10.35 2.31
C VAL A 141 -8.54 9.09 1.48
N LEU A 142 -8.36 9.18 0.15
CA LEU A 142 -8.40 8.01 -0.73
C LEU A 142 -7.26 7.02 -0.42
N ILE A 143 -6.05 7.53 -0.18
CA ILE A 143 -4.90 6.70 0.22
C ILE A 143 -5.19 6.02 1.56
N GLY A 144 -5.66 6.77 2.56
CA GLY A 144 -5.99 6.23 3.88
C GLY A 144 -7.05 5.14 3.82
N LEU A 145 -8.14 5.39 3.06
CA LEU A 145 -9.22 4.43 2.87
C LEU A 145 -8.74 3.17 2.12
N SER A 146 -7.90 3.37 1.09
CA SER A 146 -7.30 2.26 0.33
C SER A 146 -6.38 1.40 1.19
N LEU A 147 -5.58 2.02 2.07
CA LEU A 147 -4.74 1.29 3.02
C LEU A 147 -5.60 0.51 4.02
N PHE A 148 -6.63 1.14 4.57
CA PHE A 148 -7.51 0.50 5.54
C PHE A 148 -8.19 -0.75 4.96
N LEU A 149 -8.77 -0.61 3.75
CA LEU A 149 -9.40 -1.72 3.06
C LEU A 149 -8.38 -2.78 2.63
N SER A 150 -7.18 -2.37 2.21
CA SER A 150 -6.11 -3.30 1.87
C SER A 150 -5.67 -4.13 3.08
N PHE A 151 -5.51 -3.52 4.27
CA PHE A 151 -5.22 -4.25 5.50
C PHE A 151 -6.31 -5.25 5.86
N PHE A 152 -7.57 -4.86 5.68
CA PHE A 152 -8.70 -5.75 5.92
C PHE A 152 -8.68 -6.97 4.99
N ILE A 153 -8.48 -6.77 3.70
CA ILE A 153 -8.40 -7.83 2.69
C ILE A 153 -7.17 -8.72 2.91
N MET A 154 -6.03 -8.11 3.25
CA MET A 154 -4.77 -8.82 3.47
C MET A 154 -4.66 -9.46 4.87
N ALA A 155 -5.65 -9.29 5.75
CA ALA A 155 -5.62 -9.82 7.11
C ALA A 155 -5.26 -11.32 7.18
N PRO A 156 -5.80 -12.23 6.35
CA PRO A 156 -5.41 -13.65 6.38
C PRO A 156 -3.93 -13.85 6.02
N ALA A 157 -3.41 -13.15 5.00
CA ALA A 157 -1.99 -13.25 4.62
C ALA A 157 -1.08 -12.68 5.73
N ILE A 158 -1.46 -11.55 6.33
CA ILE A 158 -0.72 -10.94 7.45
C ILE A 158 -0.70 -11.88 8.66
N ASN A 159 -1.81 -12.51 9.00
CA ASN A 159 -1.87 -13.48 10.08
C ASN A 159 -0.97 -14.69 9.79
N GLN A 160 -0.95 -15.16 8.55
CA GLN A 160 -0.06 -16.24 8.14
C GLN A 160 1.42 -15.84 8.27
N ILE A 161 1.81 -14.66 7.80
CA ILE A 161 3.17 -14.12 7.98
C ILE A 161 3.52 -14.06 9.48
N ASN A 162 2.61 -13.58 10.32
CA ASN A 162 2.86 -13.50 11.76
C ASN A 162 3.12 -14.87 12.38
N THR A 163 2.31 -15.87 12.04
CA THR A 163 2.43 -17.21 12.64
C THR A 163 3.60 -18.02 12.10
N THR A 164 3.89 -17.92 10.80
CA THR A 164 4.92 -18.74 10.14
C THR A 164 6.30 -18.11 10.11
N ALA A 165 6.40 -16.78 10.18
CA ALA A 165 7.65 -16.05 10.05
C ALA A 165 8.00 -15.24 11.30
N ILE A 166 7.13 -14.30 11.73
CA ILE A 166 7.47 -13.35 12.81
C ILE A 166 7.58 -14.07 14.17
N GLN A 167 6.64 -14.94 14.52
CA GLN A 167 6.67 -15.67 15.79
C GLN A 167 7.88 -16.62 15.91
N PRO A 168 8.20 -17.46 14.91
CA PRO A 168 9.39 -18.31 14.96
C PRO A 168 10.69 -17.48 15.05
N TYR A 169 10.78 -16.34 14.35
CA TYR A 169 11.92 -15.45 14.44
C TYR A 169 12.08 -14.85 15.84
N SER A 170 10.99 -14.36 16.44
CA SER A 170 11.04 -13.81 17.80
C SER A 170 11.38 -14.85 18.87
N GLN A 171 11.20 -16.14 18.57
CA GLN A 171 11.58 -17.28 19.42
C GLN A 171 12.98 -17.82 19.12
N GLY A 172 13.72 -17.18 18.20
CA GLY A 172 15.08 -17.62 17.80
C GLY A 172 15.12 -18.93 17.01
N ARG A 173 13.98 -19.42 16.48
CA ARG A 173 13.89 -20.68 15.75
C ARG A 173 14.35 -20.58 14.29
N ILE A 174 14.26 -19.39 13.72
CA ILE A 174 14.67 -19.09 12.34
C ILE A 174 15.56 -17.87 12.31
N ASN A 175 16.48 -17.81 11.34
CA ASN A 175 17.36 -16.67 11.13
C ASN A 175 16.70 -15.60 10.22
N GLY A 176 17.35 -14.44 10.06
CA GLY A 176 16.81 -13.31 9.26
C GLY A 176 16.55 -13.67 7.80
N THR A 177 17.38 -14.49 7.17
CA THR A 177 17.21 -14.93 5.78
C THR A 177 15.96 -15.83 5.64
N GLN A 178 15.79 -16.76 6.58
CA GLN A 178 14.61 -17.63 6.63
C GLN A 178 13.32 -16.83 6.93
N LEU A 179 13.41 -15.80 7.79
CA LEU A 179 12.29 -14.87 8.04
C LEU A 179 11.80 -14.25 6.73
N ILE A 180 12.71 -13.71 5.91
CA ILE A 180 12.35 -13.07 4.64
C ILE A 180 11.70 -14.07 3.68
N GLN A 181 12.31 -15.27 3.52
CA GLN A 181 11.78 -16.31 2.64
C GLN A 181 10.39 -16.80 3.08
N THR A 182 10.21 -17.03 4.38
CA THR A 182 8.94 -17.53 4.92
C THR A 182 7.86 -16.44 4.89
N ALA A 183 8.21 -15.18 5.15
CA ALA A 183 7.28 -14.06 5.06
C ALA A 183 6.85 -13.75 3.60
N ALA A 184 7.71 -14.03 2.63
CA ALA A 184 7.42 -13.81 1.23
C ALA A 184 6.39 -14.83 0.67
N ALA A 185 6.34 -16.05 1.19
CA ALA A 185 5.48 -17.12 0.68
C ALA A 185 3.96 -16.78 0.71
N PRO A 186 3.36 -16.23 1.78
CA PRO A 186 1.96 -15.82 1.76
C PRO A 186 1.65 -14.70 0.76
N LEU A 187 2.59 -13.76 0.55
CA LEU A 187 2.44 -12.71 -0.47
C LEU A 187 2.50 -13.28 -1.88
N HIS A 188 3.41 -14.24 -2.12
CA HIS A 188 3.50 -14.96 -3.38
C HIS A 188 2.20 -15.71 -3.70
N ALA A 189 1.66 -16.44 -2.72
CA ALA A 189 0.40 -17.17 -2.86
C ALA A 189 -0.78 -16.22 -3.14
N PHE A 190 -0.83 -15.06 -2.48
CA PHE A 190 -1.83 -14.03 -2.76
C PHE A 190 -1.70 -13.50 -4.20
N MET A 191 -0.50 -13.08 -4.61
CA MET A 191 -0.27 -12.55 -5.96
C MET A 191 -0.59 -13.59 -7.04
N SER A 192 -0.12 -14.83 -6.88
CA SER A 192 -0.35 -15.89 -7.87
C SER A 192 -1.84 -16.22 -8.04
N LYS A 193 -2.62 -16.18 -6.95
CA LYS A 193 -4.07 -16.39 -6.98
C LYS A 193 -4.80 -15.27 -7.71
N GLN A 194 -4.37 -14.02 -7.56
CA GLN A 194 -5.02 -12.85 -8.16
C GLN A 194 -4.56 -12.53 -9.58
N THR A 195 -3.45 -13.13 -10.02
CA THR A 195 -2.87 -12.86 -11.35
C THR A 195 -3.54 -13.71 -12.42
N ARG A 196 -3.91 -13.09 -13.53
CA ARG A 196 -4.48 -13.81 -14.69
C ARG A 196 -3.41 -14.63 -15.38
N VAL A 197 -3.74 -15.87 -15.74
CA VAL A 197 -2.84 -16.79 -16.43
C VAL A 197 -2.26 -16.16 -17.72
N LYS A 198 -3.08 -15.43 -18.48
CA LYS A 198 -2.62 -14.74 -19.70
C LYS A 198 -1.49 -13.72 -19.42
N ASP A 199 -1.57 -13.00 -18.31
CA ASP A 199 -0.54 -12.01 -17.96
C ASP A 199 0.74 -12.72 -17.50
N VAL A 200 0.64 -13.79 -16.72
CA VAL A 200 1.80 -14.62 -16.36
C VAL A 200 2.48 -15.19 -17.62
N THR A 201 1.71 -15.75 -18.54
CA THR A 201 2.26 -16.31 -19.79
C THR A 201 2.98 -15.25 -20.62
N MET A 202 2.42 -14.05 -20.74
CA MET A 202 3.02 -12.94 -21.47
C MET A 202 4.39 -12.57 -20.88
N PHE A 203 4.48 -12.37 -19.57
CA PHE A 203 5.73 -12.00 -18.91
C PHE A 203 6.74 -13.17 -18.88
N ALA A 204 6.28 -14.41 -18.76
CA ALA A 204 7.13 -15.60 -18.88
C ALA A 204 7.80 -15.69 -20.25
N GLN A 205 7.05 -15.45 -21.33
CA GLN A 205 7.59 -15.41 -22.70
C GLN A 205 8.62 -14.28 -22.88
N MET A 206 8.33 -13.07 -22.34
CA MET A 206 9.29 -11.94 -22.38
C MET A 206 10.57 -12.25 -21.61
N ALA A 207 10.47 -12.98 -20.49
CA ALA A 207 11.61 -13.43 -19.68
C ALA A 207 12.30 -14.68 -20.25
N LYS A 208 11.82 -15.23 -21.38
CA LYS A 208 12.26 -16.51 -21.97
C LYS A 208 12.25 -17.65 -20.94
N SER A 209 11.25 -17.69 -20.10
CA SER A 209 11.07 -18.66 -19.02
C SER A 209 9.66 -19.25 -19.07
N GLY A 210 9.46 -20.41 -18.39
CA GLY A 210 8.18 -21.13 -18.41
C GLY A 210 8.10 -22.14 -19.56
N PRO A 211 6.98 -22.90 -19.69
CA PRO A 211 5.80 -22.86 -18.83
C PRO A 211 6.07 -23.36 -17.40
N TYR A 212 5.32 -22.85 -16.42
CA TYR A 212 5.43 -23.24 -15.00
C TYR A 212 4.42 -24.34 -14.68
N ALA A 213 4.82 -25.37 -13.95
CA ALA A 213 3.96 -26.49 -13.58
C ALA A 213 2.95 -26.12 -12.50
N THR A 214 3.37 -25.33 -11.51
CA THR A 214 2.52 -24.86 -10.42
C THR A 214 2.62 -23.34 -10.25
N PRO A 215 1.59 -22.71 -9.66
CA PRO A 215 1.65 -21.29 -9.34
C PRO A 215 2.82 -20.90 -8.44
N ASN A 216 3.31 -21.84 -7.61
CA ASN A 216 4.43 -21.60 -6.70
C ASN A 216 5.79 -21.57 -7.41
N ASP A 217 5.89 -22.12 -8.61
CA ASP A 217 7.12 -22.16 -9.39
C ASP A 217 7.39 -20.85 -10.14
N ILE A 218 6.44 -19.94 -10.14
CA ILE A 218 6.56 -18.66 -10.85
C ILE A 218 7.55 -17.76 -10.09
N PRO A 219 8.69 -17.35 -10.70
CA PRO A 219 9.63 -16.47 -10.01
C PRO A 219 9.03 -15.06 -9.83
N TYR A 220 9.43 -14.37 -8.76
CA TYR A 220 8.99 -13.00 -8.47
C TYR A 220 9.25 -12.02 -9.60
N SER A 221 10.32 -12.21 -10.38
CA SER A 221 10.66 -11.39 -11.54
C SER A 221 9.59 -11.42 -12.64
N VAL A 222 8.84 -12.51 -12.76
CA VAL A 222 7.71 -12.68 -13.68
C VAL A 222 6.39 -12.36 -12.98
N LEU A 223 6.21 -12.86 -11.76
CA LEU A 223 4.95 -12.74 -11.03
C LEU A 223 4.62 -11.29 -10.69
N LEU A 224 5.59 -10.50 -10.25
CA LEU A 224 5.34 -9.13 -9.79
C LEU A 224 4.82 -8.23 -10.90
N PRO A 225 5.47 -8.11 -12.09
CA PRO A 225 4.93 -7.32 -13.19
C PRO A 225 3.62 -7.89 -13.75
N ALA A 226 3.48 -9.22 -13.80
CA ALA A 226 2.23 -9.86 -14.22
C ALA A 226 1.08 -9.52 -13.27
N PHE A 227 1.31 -9.57 -11.96
CA PHE A 227 0.34 -9.22 -10.94
C PHE A 227 -0.10 -7.76 -11.05
N VAL A 228 0.86 -6.81 -11.09
CA VAL A 228 0.55 -5.38 -11.21
C VAL A 228 -0.27 -5.10 -12.47
N THR A 229 0.10 -5.69 -13.61
CA THR A 229 -0.65 -5.55 -14.87
C THR A 229 -2.05 -6.13 -14.76
N SER A 230 -2.21 -7.28 -14.12
CA SER A 230 -3.50 -7.92 -13.87
C SER A 230 -4.38 -7.08 -12.94
N GLU A 231 -3.80 -6.52 -11.88
CA GLU A 231 -4.49 -5.60 -10.96
C GLU A 231 -4.97 -4.32 -11.66
N LEU A 232 -4.12 -3.72 -12.51
CA LEU A 232 -4.48 -2.56 -13.33
C LEU A 232 -5.67 -2.88 -14.24
N LYS A 233 -5.63 -3.98 -14.98
CA LYS A 233 -6.73 -4.42 -15.87
C LYS A 233 -8.03 -4.61 -15.09
N THR A 234 -7.97 -5.25 -13.94
CA THR A 234 -9.15 -5.50 -13.09
C THR A 234 -9.67 -4.20 -12.51
N ALA A 235 -8.80 -3.31 -12.05
CA ALA A 235 -9.17 -1.99 -11.54
C ALA A 235 -9.88 -1.16 -12.60
N PHE A 236 -9.38 -1.13 -13.84
CA PHE A 236 -10.03 -0.44 -14.95
C PHE A 236 -11.36 -1.06 -15.34
N GLN A 237 -11.49 -2.39 -15.30
CA GLN A 237 -12.78 -3.04 -15.57
C GLN A 237 -13.84 -2.67 -14.53
N ILE A 238 -13.49 -2.76 -13.23
CA ILE A 238 -14.40 -2.36 -12.14
C ILE A 238 -14.71 -0.86 -12.25
N GLY A 239 -13.68 -0.03 -12.45
CA GLY A 239 -13.83 1.41 -12.59
C GLY A 239 -14.72 1.80 -13.76
N PHE A 240 -14.60 1.13 -14.90
CA PHE A 240 -15.47 1.34 -16.05
C PHE A 240 -16.94 1.03 -15.74
N LEU A 241 -17.19 -0.11 -15.09
CA LEU A 241 -18.57 -0.46 -14.69
C LEU A 241 -19.16 0.56 -13.72
N LEU A 242 -18.36 1.06 -12.79
CA LEU A 242 -18.79 2.13 -11.88
C LEU A 242 -19.01 3.47 -12.61
N PHE A 243 -18.29 3.71 -13.68
CA PHE A 243 -18.39 4.95 -14.46
C PHE A 243 -19.66 5.01 -15.33
N LEU A 244 -20.17 3.85 -15.79
CA LEU A 244 -21.29 3.75 -16.72
C LEU A 244 -22.54 4.57 -16.30
N PRO A 245 -23.09 4.44 -15.08
CA PRO A 245 -24.27 5.19 -14.70
C PRO A 245 -24.05 6.72 -14.72
N PHE A 246 -22.84 7.16 -14.40
CA PHE A 246 -22.49 8.58 -14.40
C PHE A 246 -22.34 9.15 -15.81
N ILE A 247 -21.82 8.36 -16.77
CA ILE A 247 -21.78 8.75 -18.18
C ILE A 247 -23.19 8.95 -18.72
N VAL A 248 -24.11 8.06 -18.38
CA VAL A 248 -25.51 8.17 -18.84
C VAL A 248 -26.14 9.48 -18.35
N ILE A 249 -25.91 9.86 -17.07
CA ILE A 249 -26.38 11.14 -16.55
C ILE A 249 -25.75 12.32 -17.32
N ASP A 250 -24.44 12.29 -17.58
CA ASP A 250 -23.77 13.35 -18.35
C ASP A 250 -24.37 13.48 -19.75
N LEU A 251 -24.62 12.35 -20.42
CA LEU A 251 -25.18 12.33 -21.76
C LEU A 251 -26.60 12.92 -21.79
N VAL A 252 -27.45 12.51 -20.85
CA VAL A 252 -28.83 13.04 -20.74
C VAL A 252 -28.81 14.55 -20.49
N VAL A 253 -27.99 15.00 -19.55
CA VAL A 253 -27.89 16.45 -19.24
C VAL A 253 -27.34 17.21 -20.46
N ALA A 254 -26.33 16.67 -21.13
CA ALA A 254 -25.77 17.31 -22.34
C ALA A 254 -26.80 17.43 -23.45
N THR A 255 -27.61 16.40 -23.74
CA THR A 255 -28.66 16.43 -24.76
C THR A 255 -29.74 17.42 -24.44
N VAL A 256 -30.19 17.51 -23.16
CA VAL A 256 -31.19 18.50 -22.73
C VAL A 256 -30.64 19.92 -22.87
N LEU A 257 -29.41 20.21 -22.44
CA LEU A 257 -28.82 21.54 -22.56
C LEU A 257 -28.67 21.97 -24.04
N MET A 258 -28.27 21.06 -24.92
CA MET A 258 -28.19 21.32 -26.35
C MET A 258 -29.56 21.61 -26.95
N ALA A 259 -30.61 20.86 -26.57
CA ALA A 259 -31.97 21.08 -27.04
C ALA A 259 -32.56 22.43 -26.61
N LEU A 260 -32.13 22.95 -25.44
CA LEU A 260 -32.47 24.26 -24.93
C LEU A 260 -31.63 25.41 -25.54
N GLY A 261 -30.70 25.12 -26.43
CA GLY A 261 -29.79 26.11 -27.02
C GLY A 261 -28.68 26.61 -26.07
N MET A 262 -28.48 25.95 -24.94
CA MET A 262 -27.50 26.35 -23.90
C MET A 262 -26.13 25.70 -24.12
N ALA A 263 -25.58 25.77 -25.34
CA ALA A 263 -24.34 25.10 -25.72
C ALA A 263 -23.08 25.61 -24.96
N MET A 264 -23.13 26.79 -24.35
CA MET A 264 -22.00 27.36 -23.62
C MET A 264 -21.90 26.86 -22.16
N LEU A 265 -22.91 26.19 -21.61
CA LEU A 265 -22.86 25.64 -20.26
C LEU A 265 -22.18 24.28 -20.25
N SER A 266 -21.29 24.08 -19.28
CA SER A 266 -20.62 22.78 -19.09
C SER A 266 -21.62 21.74 -18.56
N PRO A 267 -21.91 20.67 -19.33
CA PRO A 267 -22.82 19.61 -18.88
C PRO A 267 -22.39 18.95 -17.57
N THR A 268 -21.07 18.83 -17.35
CA THR A 268 -20.48 18.18 -16.17
C THR A 268 -20.83 18.92 -14.88
N ILE A 269 -20.87 20.25 -14.91
CA ILE A 269 -21.22 21.07 -13.73
C ILE A 269 -22.71 20.91 -13.41
N ILE A 270 -23.57 20.89 -14.44
CA ILE A 270 -25.02 20.74 -14.25
C ILE A 270 -25.39 19.32 -13.83
N SER A 271 -24.64 18.29 -14.31
CA SER A 271 -24.90 16.89 -13.95
C SER A 271 -24.46 16.51 -12.54
N LEU A 272 -23.52 17.27 -11.94
CA LEU A 272 -22.91 16.95 -10.66
C LEU A 272 -23.94 16.71 -9.53
N PRO A 273 -24.95 17.57 -9.29
CA PRO A 273 -25.97 17.32 -8.26
C PRO A 273 -26.73 15.99 -8.47
N PHE A 274 -27.04 15.65 -9.71
CA PHE A 274 -27.76 14.41 -10.05
C PHE A 274 -26.89 13.18 -9.80
N LYS A 275 -25.60 13.27 -10.11
CA LYS A 275 -24.63 12.20 -9.83
C LYS A 275 -24.47 11.94 -8.33
N LEU A 276 -24.33 13.02 -7.55
CA LEU A 276 -24.23 12.90 -6.09
C LEU A 276 -25.51 12.33 -5.48
N LEU A 277 -26.68 12.81 -5.95
CA LEU A 277 -27.97 12.28 -5.50
C LEU A 277 -28.10 10.79 -5.79
N LEU A 278 -27.80 10.35 -7.01
CA LEU A 278 -27.82 8.93 -7.38
C LEU A 278 -26.89 8.12 -6.46
N PHE A 279 -25.64 8.59 -6.28
CA PHE A 279 -24.64 7.90 -5.47
C PHE A 279 -25.08 7.71 -4.01
N VAL A 280 -25.73 8.74 -3.43
CA VAL A 280 -26.26 8.67 -2.07
C VAL A 280 -27.48 7.74 -1.99
N LEU A 281 -28.40 7.82 -2.96
CA LEU A 281 -29.62 6.99 -2.98
C LEU A 281 -29.33 5.49 -3.06
N VAL A 282 -28.29 5.09 -3.78
CA VAL A 282 -27.93 3.67 -3.93
C VAL A 282 -26.93 3.19 -2.87
N ASP A 283 -26.62 4.02 -1.87
CA ASP A 283 -25.54 3.75 -0.91
C ASP A 283 -24.21 3.38 -1.61
N GLY A 284 -23.77 4.27 -2.51
CA GLY A 284 -22.65 4.03 -3.42
C GLY A 284 -21.34 3.70 -2.70
N TRP A 285 -21.12 4.20 -1.47
CA TRP A 285 -19.94 3.85 -0.69
C TRP A 285 -19.97 2.39 -0.25
N ALA A 286 -21.07 1.91 0.33
CA ALA A 286 -21.20 0.52 0.77
C ALA A 286 -21.08 -0.45 -0.41
N LEU A 287 -21.75 -0.15 -1.53
CA LEU A 287 -21.66 -0.94 -2.76
C LEU A 287 -20.22 -0.99 -3.31
N THR A 288 -19.52 0.13 -3.35
CA THR A 288 -18.15 0.19 -3.87
C THR A 288 -17.19 -0.60 -2.97
N MET A 289 -17.24 -0.37 -1.65
CA MET A 289 -16.37 -1.08 -0.69
C MET A 289 -16.65 -2.59 -0.68
N GLY A 290 -17.92 -2.98 -0.66
CA GLY A 290 -18.35 -4.37 -0.71
C GLY A 290 -17.92 -5.06 -2.01
N SER A 291 -18.11 -4.42 -3.16
CA SER A 291 -17.68 -4.93 -4.46
C SER A 291 -16.15 -5.10 -4.53
N LEU A 292 -15.40 -4.11 -4.05
CA LEU A 292 -13.93 -4.20 -3.99
C LEU A 292 -13.47 -5.35 -3.09
N ALA A 293 -14.02 -5.47 -1.88
CA ALA A 293 -13.67 -6.56 -0.98
C ALA A 293 -13.99 -7.93 -1.59
N ASN A 294 -15.19 -8.08 -2.17
CA ASN A 294 -15.61 -9.32 -2.82
C ASN A 294 -14.77 -9.66 -4.06
N SER A 295 -14.21 -8.68 -4.76
CA SER A 295 -13.36 -8.92 -5.93
C SER A 295 -12.05 -9.65 -5.63
N PHE A 296 -11.67 -9.78 -4.35
CA PHE A 296 -10.51 -10.53 -3.88
C PHE A 296 -10.88 -11.88 -3.23
N ALA A 297 -12.16 -12.12 -3.00
CA ALA A 297 -12.65 -13.35 -2.35
C ALA A 297 -12.72 -14.56 -3.29
N THR A 298 -12.52 -14.35 -4.60
CA THR A 298 -12.60 -15.37 -5.66
C THR A 298 -11.29 -16.13 -5.86
#